data_147355e7d479c25e1ba186a08da2b60c
#
_entry.id   147355e7d479c25e1ba186a08da2b60c
#
_cell.length_a   1.000
_cell.length_b   1.000
_cell.length_c   1.000
_cell.angle_alpha   90.00
_cell.angle_beta   90.00
_cell.angle_gamma   90.00
#
_symmetry.space_group_name_H-M   'P 1'
#
loop_
_entity.id
_entity.type
_entity.pdbx_description
1 polymer ?
#
loop_
_entity_poly.entity_id
_entity_poly.type
_entity_poly.pdbx_seq_one_letter_code
_entity_poly.pdbx_strand_id
1 'polypeptide(L)'
;MFFETTFHDATEQEASLPGWRQEYRQVSTGGYDGRTMAILLPGVEILRETISVGTEQMFSAPEGSMIFYYYPKRDRSELVRGEKATGVSGFALNWTNRIGFMDADSDLLMLVLRRDAVADEDRSRIAELVEPPLENAAFLADWLLSLLGGARQQSHPCAWGKFDGVLADVITDRFELLFQKSLVRQTPHIAQTEQIYRKIRDRIFDAPDMPHSVKSLSRDLGVSAFNLRASCQSFTQIPLDKILMMLRLNGARRDLLHARCSPRKVSEIAMDWGFFHWSRFALRYKSLFGETPSQTLKG
;
A
#
# COMPACT_ATOMS: atom_id res chain seq x y z
N MET A 1 -0.76 -6.50 -22.31
CA MET A 1 -2.03 -5.73 -22.19
C MET A 1 -1.79 -4.48 -21.35
N PHE A 2 -2.35 -3.32 -21.74
CA PHE A 2 -2.30 -2.07 -20.96
C PHE A 2 -3.67 -1.75 -20.38
N PHE A 3 -3.74 -1.24 -19.16
CA PHE A 3 -4.93 -0.61 -18.60
C PHE A 3 -4.58 0.58 -17.70
N GLU A 4 -5.53 1.49 -17.55
CA GLU A 4 -5.50 2.62 -16.63
C GLU A 4 -6.87 2.75 -15.99
N THR A 5 -6.91 2.88 -14.66
CA THR A 5 -8.16 3.02 -13.90
C THR A 5 -7.97 4.08 -12.81
N THR A 6 -9.00 4.90 -12.61
CA THR A 6 -9.08 5.90 -11.53
C THR A 6 -10.09 5.47 -10.49
N PHE A 7 -9.85 5.84 -9.23
CA PHE A 7 -10.63 5.44 -8.08
C PHE A 7 -10.91 6.64 -7.19
N HIS A 8 -12.10 6.69 -6.62
CA HIS A 8 -12.52 7.74 -5.68
C HIS A 8 -12.72 7.21 -4.26
N ASP A 9 -12.41 5.94 -4.05
CA ASP A 9 -12.40 5.29 -2.74
C ASP A 9 -11.23 4.31 -2.64
N ALA A 10 -10.64 4.23 -1.44
CA ALA A 10 -9.54 3.31 -1.18
C ALA A 10 -9.93 1.84 -1.41
N THR A 11 -11.17 1.47 -1.06
CA THR A 11 -11.67 0.08 -1.21
C THR A 11 -11.87 -0.32 -2.67
N GLU A 12 -12.14 0.64 -3.56
CA GLU A 12 -12.24 0.38 -5.00
C GLU A 12 -10.87 0.04 -5.59
N GLN A 13 -9.80 0.72 -5.12
CA GLN A 13 -8.45 0.50 -5.62
C GLN A 13 -7.86 -0.85 -5.15
N GLU A 14 -8.35 -1.44 -4.06
CA GLU A 14 -7.90 -2.73 -3.53
C GLU A 14 -7.96 -3.87 -4.57
N ALA A 15 -8.91 -3.84 -5.49
CA ALA A 15 -9.08 -4.84 -6.55
C ALA A 15 -8.40 -4.47 -7.87
N SER A 16 -7.56 -3.41 -7.90
CA SER A 16 -7.01 -2.87 -9.14
C SER A 16 -5.97 -3.76 -9.82
N LEU A 17 -5.25 -4.59 -9.05
CA LEU A 17 -4.14 -5.40 -9.55
C LEU A 17 -4.48 -6.89 -9.56
N PRO A 18 -4.47 -7.54 -10.75
CA PRO A 18 -4.74 -8.98 -10.85
C PRO A 18 -3.73 -9.83 -10.06
N GLY A 19 -4.22 -10.74 -9.24
CA GLY A 19 -3.39 -11.65 -8.46
C GLY A 19 -2.76 -11.06 -7.20
N TRP A 20 -2.93 -9.76 -6.96
CA TRP A 20 -2.58 -9.13 -5.70
C TRP A 20 -3.71 -9.22 -4.68
N ARG A 21 -3.38 -9.27 -3.41
CA ARG A 21 -4.32 -9.01 -2.30
C ARG A 21 -3.93 -7.71 -1.65
N GLN A 22 -4.82 -6.75 -1.66
CA GLN A 22 -4.57 -5.40 -1.16
C GLN A 22 -5.71 -4.98 -0.23
N GLU A 23 -5.37 -4.22 0.79
CA GLU A 23 -6.31 -3.60 1.70
C GLU A 23 -5.78 -2.22 2.06
N TYR A 24 -6.54 -1.18 1.77
CA TYR A 24 -6.14 0.21 1.94
C TYR A 24 -6.99 0.90 2.99
N ARG A 25 -6.35 1.71 3.80
CA ARG A 25 -6.99 2.56 4.81
C ARG A 25 -6.43 3.96 4.74
N GLN A 26 -7.31 4.93 4.64
CA GLN A 26 -6.91 6.32 4.62
C GLN A 26 -6.43 6.77 6.00
N VAL A 27 -5.24 7.37 6.07
CA VAL A 27 -4.62 7.86 7.32
C VAL A 27 -4.26 9.34 7.28
N SER A 28 -4.63 10.05 6.21
CA SER A 28 -4.60 11.51 6.15
C SER A 28 -5.95 12.07 5.69
N THR A 29 -6.20 13.35 5.97
CA THR A 29 -7.46 14.03 5.61
C THR A 29 -7.51 14.36 4.11
N GLY A 30 -8.70 14.29 3.51
CA GLY A 30 -8.95 14.68 2.12
C GLY A 30 -9.87 13.69 1.39
N GLY A 31 -10.31 14.07 0.20
CA GLY A 31 -10.97 13.16 -0.72
C GLY A 31 -9.95 12.21 -1.35
N TYR A 32 -10.33 10.96 -1.51
CA TYR A 32 -9.49 9.95 -2.16
C TYR A 32 -9.51 10.14 -3.68
N ASP A 33 -8.34 10.25 -4.29
CA ASP A 33 -8.14 10.19 -5.74
C ASP A 33 -6.95 9.26 -5.98
N GLY A 34 -7.25 8.08 -6.49
CA GLY A 34 -6.30 7.03 -6.77
C GLY A 34 -6.27 6.69 -8.25
N ARG A 35 -5.11 6.23 -8.72
CA ARG A 35 -4.95 5.76 -10.08
C ARG A 35 -3.99 4.59 -10.13
N THR A 36 -4.36 3.58 -10.90
CA THR A 36 -3.48 2.46 -11.26
C THR A 36 -3.30 2.42 -12.77
N MET A 37 -2.04 2.37 -13.22
CA MET A 37 -1.65 2.10 -14.60
C MET A 37 -0.86 0.80 -14.63
N ALA A 38 -1.11 -0.05 -15.59
CA ALA A 38 -0.38 -1.31 -15.74
C ALA A 38 -0.11 -1.70 -17.18
N ILE A 39 1.08 -2.27 -17.42
CA ILE A 39 1.39 -3.09 -18.59
C ILE A 39 1.60 -4.51 -18.09
N LEU A 40 0.80 -5.45 -18.59
CA LEU A 40 0.91 -6.86 -18.29
C LEU A 40 1.47 -7.59 -19.48
N LEU A 41 2.66 -8.20 -19.30
CA LEU A 41 3.38 -9.02 -20.26
C LEU A 41 3.54 -10.46 -19.73
N PRO A 42 3.93 -11.44 -20.54
CA PRO A 42 4.24 -12.77 -20.04
C PRO A 42 5.35 -12.74 -18.99
N GLY A 43 5.01 -13.11 -17.74
CA GLY A 43 5.96 -13.14 -16.63
C GLY A 43 6.43 -11.79 -16.09
N VAL A 44 6.00 -10.65 -16.65
CA VAL A 44 6.44 -9.30 -16.28
C VAL A 44 5.25 -8.36 -16.16
N GLU A 45 5.20 -7.59 -15.07
CA GLU A 45 4.17 -6.56 -14.84
C GLU A 45 4.87 -5.22 -14.52
N ILE A 46 4.51 -4.17 -15.25
CA ILE A 46 4.90 -2.80 -14.94
C ILE A 46 3.69 -2.11 -14.35
N LEU A 47 3.78 -1.67 -13.12
CA LEU A 47 2.67 -1.11 -12.36
C LEU A 47 3.05 0.29 -11.87
N ARG A 48 2.14 1.26 -12.03
CA ARG A 48 2.26 2.57 -11.40
C ARG A 48 1.00 2.87 -10.63
N GLU A 49 1.16 3.22 -9.37
CA GLU A 49 0.09 3.61 -8.47
C GLU A 49 0.31 5.03 -7.98
N THR A 50 -0.73 5.86 -8.05
CA THR A 50 -0.73 7.21 -7.45
C THR A 50 -1.92 7.35 -6.53
N ILE A 51 -1.72 7.96 -5.35
CA ILE A 51 -2.76 8.16 -4.34
C ILE A 51 -2.62 9.56 -3.74
N SER A 52 -3.71 10.33 -3.73
CA SER A 52 -3.74 11.72 -3.27
C SER A 52 -3.65 11.89 -1.74
N VAL A 53 -4.01 10.87 -0.98
CA VAL A 53 -4.07 10.89 0.48
C VAL A 53 -3.10 9.89 1.09
N GLY A 54 -2.68 10.11 2.34
CA GLY A 54 -1.87 9.12 3.06
C GLY A 54 -2.68 7.86 3.34
N THR A 55 -2.06 6.70 3.14
CA THR A 55 -2.69 5.40 3.31
C THR A 55 -1.83 4.44 4.14
N GLU A 56 -2.50 3.64 4.97
CA GLU A 56 -2.00 2.35 5.42
C GLU A 56 -2.38 1.32 4.35
N GLN A 57 -1.41 0.59 3.88
CA GLN A 57 -1.60 -0.46 2.88
C GLN A 57 -1.17 -1.80 3.45
N MET A 58 -2.05 -2.79 3.42
CA MET A 58 -1.68 -4.18 3.65
C MET A 58 -1.80 -4.93 2.32
N PHE A 59 -0.72 -5.57 1.91
CA PHE A 59 -0.68 -6.19 0.59
C PHE A 59 0.12 -7.48 0.56
N SER A 60 -0.26 -8.34 -0.39
CA SER A 60 0.49 -9.52 -0.80
C SER A 60 0.60 -9.54 -2.32
N ALA A 61 1.82 -9.65 -2.81
CA ALA A 61 2.09 -9.87 -4.22
C ALA A 61 1.77 -11.32 -4.63
N PRO A 62 1.63 -11.61 -5.92
CA PRO A 62 1.55 -12.97 -6.42
C PRO A 62 2.74 -13.81 -5.93
N GLU A 63 2.50 -15.08 -5.61
CA GLU A 63 3.53 -15.98 -5.09
C GLU A 63 4.71 -16.12 -6.06
N GLY A 64 5.92 -16.12 -5.53
CA GLY A 64 7.14 -16.23 -6.32
C GLY A 64 7.57 -14.96 -7.04
N SER A 65 6.90 -13.82 -6.81
CA SER A 65 7.24 -12.55 -7.44
C SER A 65 8.53 -11.96 -6.90
N MET A 66 9.35 -11.46 -7.81
CA MET A 66 10.43 -10.51 -7.53
C MET A 66 9.95 -9.11 -7.89
N ILE A 67 10.17 -8.15 -7.00
CA ILE A 67 9.63 -6.80 -7.16
C ILE A 67 10.79 -5.82 -7.05
N PHE A 68 10.96 -5.01 -8.08
CA PHE A 68 11.67 -3.73 -7.99
C PHE A 68 10.62 -2.64 -7.77
N TYR A 69 10.85 -1.76 -6.81
CA TYR A 69 9.99 -0.61 -6.54
C TYR A 69 10.78 0.68 -6.59
N TYR A 70 10.13 1.75 -7.05
CA TYR A 70 10.69 3.07 -7.19
C TYR A 70 9.64 4.15 -6.98
N TYR A 71 10.02 5.22 -6.27
CA TYR A 71 9.19 6.40 -6.03
C TYR A 71 9.69 7.58 -6.88
N PRO A 72 8.99 7.97 -7.96
CA PRO A 72 9.44 9.03 -8.88
C PRO A 72 9.57 10.41 -8.22
N LYS A 73 8.82 10.70 -7.18
CA LYS A 73 8.85 12.00 -6.48
C LYS A 73 9.83 11.94 -5.31
N ARG A 74 11.05 12.45 -5.52
CA ARG A 74 12.20 12.33 -4.61
C ARG A 74 12.08 13.05 -3.26
N ASP A 75 11.19 14.05 -3.13
CA ASP A 75 11.12 14.94 -1.95
C ASP A 75 10.21 14.40 -0.84
N ARG A 76 9.68 13.20 -0.99
CA ARG A 76 8.74 12.61 -0.05
C ARG A 76 9.33 11.41 0.67
N SER A 77 9.25 11.45 2.00
CA SER A 77 9.56 10.30 2.84
C SER A 77 8.34 9.39 2.88
N GLU A 78 8.45 8.19 2.35
CA GLU A 78 7.45 7.14 2.45
C GLU A 78 7.90 6.07 3.43
N LEU A 79 6.94 5.50 4.15
CA LEU A 79 7.20 4.42 5.09
C LEU A 79 6.89 3.08 4.41
N VAL A 80 7.94 2.33 4.10
CA VAL A 80 7.80 0.94 3.74
C VAL A 80 8.41 0.11 4.85
N ARG A 81 7.64 -0.76 5.47
CA ARG A 81 8.08 -1.62 6.58
C ARG A 81 8.52 -0.85 7.85
N GLY A 82 7.99 0.35 8.09
CA GLY A 82 8.40 1.16 9.24
C GLY A 82 9.71 1.92 9.07
N GLU A 83 10.34 1.89 7.89
CA GLU A 83 11.49 2.72 7.55
C GLU A 83 11.08 3.90 6.69
N LYS A 84 11.72 5.06 6.93
CA LYS A 84 11.71 6.13 5.95
C LYS A 84 12.54 5.67 4.75
N ALA A 85 11.89 5.44 3.63
CA ALA A 85 12.58 5.24 2.37
C ALA A 85 13.19 6.59 1.92
N THR A 86 14.38 6.88 2.43
CA THR A 86 15.19 7.97 1.87
C THR A 86 15.88 7.43 0.64
N GLY A 87 15.45 7.88 -0.53
CA GLY A 87 16.08 7.50 -1.78
C GLY A 87 15.54 6.27 -2.46
N VAL A 88 14.32 5.79 -2.17
CA VAL A 88 13.35 5.67 -3.19
C VAL A 88 13.33 4.39 -4.02
N SER A 89 14.25 3.44 -3.85
CA SER A 89 14.20 2.20 -4.63
C SER A 89 14.68 1.00 -3.83
N GLY A 90 14.21 -0.18 -4.20
CA GLY A 90 14.65 -1.42 -3.59
C GLY A 90 14.09 -2.63 -4.30
N PHE A 91 14.53 -3.78 -3.83
CA PHE A 91 14.01 -5.06 -4.27
C PHE A 91 13.29 -5.77 -3.14
N ALA A 92 12.33 -6.59 -3.50
CA ALA A 92 11.64 -7.47 -2.57
C ALA A 92 11.34 -8.82 -3.22
N LEU A 93 11.37 -9.86 -2.42
CA LEU A 93 10.96 -11.19 -2.82
C LEU A 93 9.73 -11.59 -2.00
N ASN A 94 8.72 -12.14 -2.68
CA ASN A 94 7.54 -12.71 -2.02
C ASN A 94 6.92 -11.76 -0.97
N TRP A 95 6.55 -10.57 -1.37
CA TRP A 95 5.81 -9.68 -0.49
C TRP A 95 4.50 -10.35 -0.06
N THR A 96 4.51 -10.94 1.12
CA THR A 96 3.35 -11.61 1.69
C THR A 96 2.94 -10.91 2.96
N ASN A 97 1.67 -10.48 3.02
CA ASN A 97 1.06 -9.87 4.19
C ASN A 97 1.89 -8.70 4.76
N ARG A 98 2.38 -7.82 3.87
CA ARG A 98 3.19 -6.64 4.26
C ARG A 98 2.28 -5.49 4.65
N ILE A 99 2.73 -4.67 5.59
CA ILE A 99 2.09 -3.40 5.93
C ILE A 99 3.07 -2.28 5.58
N GLY A 100 2.59 -1.31 4.80
CA GLY A 100 3.29 -0.07 4.47
C GLY A 100 2.43 1.14 4.79
N PHE A 101 3.08 2.28 4.97
CA PHE A 101 2.44 3.59 5.10
C PHE A 101 2.94 4.48 3.97
N MET A 102 2.01 5.04 3.23
CA MET A 102 2.29 5.94 2.12
C MET A 102 1.86 7.35 2.50
N ASP A 103 2.69 8.32 2.22
CA ASP A 103 2.36 9.74 2.39
C ASP A 103 1.31 10.18 1.35
N ALA A 104 0.67 11.33 1.61
CA ALA A 104 -0.23 11.94 0.65
C ALA A 104 0.50 12.28 -0.66
N ASP A 105 -0.23 12.20 -1.79
CA ASP A 105 0.27 12.36 -3.17
C ASP A 105 1.42 11.41 -3.53
N SER A 106 1.36 10.21 -3.00
CA SER A 106 2.32 9.15 -3.31
C SER A 106 2.28 8.77 -4.80
N ASP A 107 3.43 8.34 -5.29
CA ASP A 107 3.64 7.91 -6.67
C ASP A 107 4.62 6.74 -6.65
N LEU A 108 4.12 5.54 -6.84
CA LEU A 108 4.89 4.30 -6.76
C LEU A 108 4.93 3.60 -8.12
N LEU A 109 6.12 3.35 -8.62
CA LEU A 109 6.38 2.47 -9.75
C LEU A 109 6.85 1.11 -9.23
N MET A 110 6.30 0.04 -9.76
CA MET A 110 6.75 -1.32 -9.49
C MET A 110 7.00 -2.06 -10.81
N LEU A 111 8.09 -2.82 -10.83
CA LEU A 111 8.34 -3.85 -11.82
C LEU A 111 8.25 -5.20 -11.09
N VAL A 112 7.34 -6.05 -11.53
CA VAL A 112 7.09 -7.36 -10.94
C VAL A 112 7.47 -8.43 -11.94
N LEU A 113 8.39 -9.29 -11.54
CA LEU A 113 8.85 -10.44 -12.33
C LEU A 113 8.34 -11.72 -11.66
N ARG A 114 7.70 -12.59 -12.44
CA ARG A 114 7.23 -13.87 -11.92
C ARG A 114 8.34 -14.89 -11.85
N ARG A 115 8.15 -15.90 -11.03
CA ARG A 115 9.14 -16.93 -10.69
C ARG A 115 9.86 -17.54 -11.90
N ASP A 116 9.15 -17.72 -12.97
CA ASP A 116 9.67 -18.41 -14.17
C ASP A 116 10.59 -17.53 -15.02
N ALA A 117 10.61 -16.22 -14.74
CA ALA A 117 11.39 -15.23 -15.49
C ALA A 117 12.78 -14.95 -14.90
N VAL A 118 13.13 -15.48 -13.72
CA VAL A 118 14.39 -15.15 -13.03
C VAL A 118 15.12 -16.40 -12.55
N ALA A 119 16.44 -16.44 -12.75
CA ALA A 119 17.30 -17.55 -12.37
C ALA A 119 17.30 -17.83 -10.84
N ASP A 120 17.38 -19.12 -10.44
CA ASP A 120 17.32 -19.52 -9.03
C ASP A 120 18.48 -18.97 -8.19
N GLU A 121 19.64 -18.71 -8.79
CA GLU A 121 20.83 -18.14 -8.12
C GLU A 121 20.57 -16.69 -7.66
N ASP A 122 19.86 -15.91 -8.46
CA ASP A 122 19.53 -14.50 -8.14
C ASP A 122 18.47 -14.39 -7.06
N ARG A 123 17.57 -15.38 -6.93
CA ARG A 123 16.54 -15.42 -5.87
C ARG A 123 17.11 -15.58 -4.48
N SER A 124 18.17 -16.38 -4.31
CA SER A 124 18.79 -16.56 -3.00
C SER A 124 19.43 -15.28 -2.47
N ARG A 125 19.91 -14.41 -3.36
CA ARG A 125 20.48 -13.10 -3.01
C ARG A 125 19.43 -12.06 -2.62
N ILE A 126 18.21 -12.15 -3.14
CA ILE A 126 17.13 -11.20 -2.82
C ILE A 126 16.48 -11.46 -1.45
N ALA A 127 16.66 -12.65 -0.87
CA ALA A 127 16.27 -12.90 0.52
C ALA A 127 16.94 -11.92 1.51
N GLU A 128 18.05 -11.34 1.13
CA GLU A 128 18.72 -10.23 1.75
C GLU A 128 18.20 -8.92 1.13
N LEU A 129 17.88 -7.90 1.94
CA LEU A 129 17.44 -6.60 1.43
C LEU A 129 18.54 -5.99 0.56
N VAL A 130 18.25 -5.85 -0.73
CA VAL A 130 19.20 -5.38 -1.72
C VAL A 130 18.77 -4.00 -2.21
N GLU A 131 19.66 -3.02 -2.15
CA GLU A 131 19.42 -1.68 -2.69
C GLU A 131 20.22 -1.49 -3.99
N PRO A 132 19.56 -1.09 -5.08
CA PRO A 132 20.26 -0.74 -6.31
C PRO A 132 20.97 0.61 -6.19
N PRO A 133 22.05 0.84 -6.95
CA PRO A 133 22.60 2.18 -7.11
C PRO A 133 21.52 3.15 -7.62
N LEU A 134 21.39 4.30 -6.95
CA LEU A 134 20.27 5.23 -7.21
C LEU A 134 20.18 5.68 -8.67
N GLU A 135 21.32 5.96 -9.30
CA GLU A 135 21.35 6.39 -10.71
C GLU A 135 20.83 5.31 -11.67
N ASN A 136 21.21 4.05 -11.43
CA ASN A 136 20.78 2.92 -12.24
C ASN A 136 19.29 2.63 -12.02
N ALA A 137 18.81 2.75 -10.78
CA ALA A 137 17.40 2.61 -10.44
C ALA A 137 16.55 3.68 -11.09
N ALA A 138 16.99 4.94 -11.06
CA ALA A 138 16.32 6.06 -11.71
C ALA A 138 16.26 5.86 -13.23
N PHE A 139 17.35 5.41 -13.85
CA PHE A 139 17.38 5.13 -15.30
C PHE A 139 16.39 4.04 -15.71
N LEU A 140 16.34 2.93 -14.97
CA LEU A 140 15.35 1.86 -15.20
C LEU A 140 13.92 2.41 -15.02
N ALA A 141 13.69 3.16 -13.95
CA ALA A 141 12.37 3.71 -13.65
C ALA A 141 11.88 4.69 -14.72
N ASP A 142 12.73 5.62 -15.17
CA ASP A 142 12.39 6.59 -16.23
C ASP A 142 12.06 5.88 -17.55
N TRP A 143 12.77 4.80 -17.86
CA TRP A 143 12.46 3.98 -19.03
C TRP A 143 11.10 3.27 -18.89
N LEU A 144 10.80 2.64 -17.75
CA LEU A 144 9.52 1.97 -17.48
C LEU A 144 8.36 2.97 -17.50
N LEU A 145 8.54 4.17 -16.94
CA LEU A 145 7.56 5.25 -17.00
C LEU A 145 7.30 5.71 -18.44
N SER A 146 8.33 5.73 -19.28
CA SER A 146 8.20 6.05 -20.71
C SER A 146 7.40 4.98 -21.45
N LEU A 147 7.57 3.70 -21.11
CA LEU A 147 6.75 2.61 -21.67
C LEU A 147 5.27 2.78 -21.28
N LEU A 148 4.97 3.06 -20.00
CA LEU A 148 3.61 3.33 -19.53
C LEU A 148 3.00 4.54 -20.23
N GLY A 149 3.76 5.63 -20.37
CA GLY A 149 3.33 6.84 -21.09
C GLY A 149 3.06 6.58 -22.58
N GLY A 150 3.92 5.81 -23.25
CA GLY A 150 3.74 5.39 -24.65
C GLY A 150 2.52 4.51 -24.83
N ALA A 151 2.30 3.53 -23.94
CA ALA A 151 1.14 2.67 -23.98
C ALA A 151 -0.19 3.42 -23.83
N ARG A 152 -0.20 4.45 -22.97
CA ARG A 152 -1.35 5.34 -22.77
C ARG A 152 -1.75 6.13 -24.02
N GLN A 153 -0.77 6.52 -24.83
CA GLN A 153 -1.01 7.33 -26.05
C GLN A 153 -1.49 6.51 -27.24
N GLN A 154 -1.31 5.18 -27.20
CA GLN A 154 -1.68 4.32 -28.32
C GLN A 154 -3.16 3.95 -28.28
N SER A 155 -3.91 4.42 -29.26
CA SER A 155 -5.35 4.15 -29.42
C SER A 155 -5.69 2.73 -29.85
N HIS A 156 -4.71 1.86 -30.13
CA HIS A 156 -4.93 0.49 -30.63
C HIS A 156 -4.20 -0.57 -29.81
N PRO A 157 -4.94 -1.43 -29.08
CA PRO A 157 -4.37 -2.53 -28.27
C PRO A 157 -3.62 -3.60 -29.09
N CYS A 158 -3.87 -3.70 -30.39
CA CYS A 158 -3.38 -4.80 -31.22
C CYS A 158 -1.88 -4.74 -31.59
N ALA A 159 -1.20 -3.61 -31.36
CA ALA A 159 0.21 -3.48 -31.75
C ALA A 159 1.19 -4.18 -30.78
N TRP A 160 0.80 -4.37 -29.52
CA TRP A 160 1.66 -4.92 -28.48
C TRP A 160 1.79 -6.44 -28.52
N GLY A 161 0.71 -7.18 -28.74
CA GLY A 161 0.66 -8.64 -28.56
C GLY A 161 1.69 -9.47 -29.36
N LYS A 162 2.23 -8.94 -30.46
CA LYS A 162 3.27 -9.63 -31.25
C LYS A 162 4.67 -9.50 -30.67
N PHE A 163 4.92 -8.47 -29.85
CA PHE A 163 6.22 -8.15 -29.28
C PHE A 163 6.25 -8.30 -27.74
N ASP A 164 5.15 -8.73 -27.13
CA ASP A 164 5.03 -8.84 -25.66
C ASP A 164 6.14 -9.70 -25.06
N GLY A 165 6.47 -10.84 -25.68
CA GLY A 165 7.56 -11.70 -25.23
C GLY A 165 8.94 -11.02 -25.32
N VAL A 166 9.25 -10.43 -26.48
CA VAL A 166 10.54 -9.72 -26.69
C VAL A 166 10.69 -8.56 -25.71
N LEU A 167 9.61 -7.81 -25.47
CA LEU A 167 9.65 -6.71 -24.50
C LEU A 167 9.84 -7.24 -23.08
N ALA A 168 9.18 -8.34 -22.70
CA ALA A 168 9.35 -8.98 -21.41
C ALA A 168 10.81 -9.42 -21.20
N ASP A 169 11.44 -10.04 -22.19
CA ASP A 169 12.84 -10.47 -22.13
C ASP A 169 13.78 -9.27 -21.93
N VAL A 170 13.60 -8.19 -22.71
CA VAL A 170 14.43 -6.96 -22.58
C VAL A 170 14.26 -6.32 -21.18
N ILE A 171 13.05 -6.34 -20.62
CA ILE A 171 12.81 -5.81 -19.27
C ILE A 171 13.51 -6.69 -18.22
N THR A 172 13.42 -8.00 -18.36
CA THR A 172 14.07 -8.97 -17.47
C THR A 172 15.58 -8.81 -17.49
N ASP A 173 16.21 -8.74 -18.65
CA ASP A 173 17.65 -8.51 -18.79
C ASP A 173 18.12 -7.21 -18.10
N ARG A 174 17.34 -6.13 -18.26
CA ARG A 174 17.68 -4.85 -17.58
C ARG A 174 17.52 -4.91 -16.07
N PHE A 175 16.51 -5.62 -15.60
CA PHE A 175 16.32 -5.87 -14.18
C PHE A 175 17.50 -6.66 -13.61
N GLU A 176 17.93 -7.75 -14.26
CA GLU A 176 19.06 -8.58 -13.82
C GLU A 176 20.36 -7.77 -13.75
N LEU A 177 20.64 -6.95 -14.77
CA LEU A 177 21.80 -6.05 -14.77
C LEU A 177 21.79 -5.06 -13.60
N LEU A 178 20.61 -4.51 -13.26
CA LEU A 178 20.48 -3.63 -12.11
C LEU A 178 20.71 -4.39 -10.81
N PHE A 179 20.13 -5.59 -10.70
CA PHE A 179 20.23 -6.43 -9.51
C PHE A 179 21.68 -6.86 -9.23
N GLN A 180 22.42 -7.27 -10.25
CA GLN A 180 23.85 -7.69 -10.12
C GLN A 180 24.74 -6.58 -9.57
N LYS A 181 24.42 -5.31 -9.84
CA LYS A 181 25.15 -4.12 -9.36
C LYS A 181 24.71 -3.64 -7.98
N SER A 182 23.74 -4.29 -7.37
CA SER A 182 23.13 -3.86 -6.12
C SER A 182 23.88 -4.35 -4.89
N LEU A 183 23.83 -3.58 -3.80
CA LEU A 183 24.50 -3.88 -2.53
C LEU A 183 23.50 -4.44 -1.52
N VAL A 184 23.95 -5.40 -0.72
CA VAL A 184 23.17 -5.95 0.39
C VAL A 184 23.14 -4.97 1.55
N ARG A 185 21.97 -4.63 2.05
CA ARG A 185 21.78 -3.81 3.24
C ARG A 185 21.14 -4.62 4.37
N GLN A 186 21.79 -4.68 5.51
CA GLN A 186 21.21 -5.32 6.71
C GLN A 186 20.37 -4.31 7.50
N THR A 187 19.09 -4.61 7.75
CA THR A 187 18.19 -3.80 8.59
C THR A 187 17.64 -4.62 9.75
N PRO A 188 18.12 -4.42 10.97
CA PRO A 188 17.76 -5.27 12.11
C PRO A 188 16.53 -4.87 12.92
N HIS A 189 16.01 -3.63 12.86
CA HIS A 189 15.12 -3.11 13.93
C HIS A 189 13.62 -3.04 13.61
N ILE A 190 13.21 -3.28 12.38
CA ILE A 190 11.83 -3.00 11.91
C ILE A 190 10.83 -4.07 12.36
N ALA A 191 11.26 -5.31 12.47
CA ALA A 191 10.38 -6.45 12.77
C ALA A 191 9.59 -6.30 14.08
N GLN A 192 10.17 -5.68 15.11
CA GLN A 192 9.52 -5.56 16.43
C GLN A 192 8.45 -4.47 16.46
N THR A 193 8.71 -3.29 15.88
CA THR A 193 7.73 -2.19 15.83
C THR A 193 6.54 -2.55 14.96
N GLU A 194 6.78 -3.20 13.81
CA GLU A 194 5.74 -3.74 12.94
C GLU A 194 4.90 -4.79 13.67
N GLN A 195 5.51 -5.73 14.39
CA GLN A 195 4.79 -6.75 15.16
C GLN A 195 3.88 -6.14 16.23
N ILE A 196 4.36 -5.12 16.93
CA ILE A 196 3.53 -4.40 17.91
C ILE A 196 2.36 -3.70 17.21
N TYR A 197 2.62 -3.03 16.09
CA TYR A 197 1.57 -2.38 15.31
C TYR A 197 0.53 -3.39 14.80
N ARG A 198 0.94 -4.55 14.27
CA ARG A 198 0.03 -5.63 13.84
C ARG A 198 -0.89 -6.07 14.98
N LYS A 199 -0.34 -6.33 16.17
CA LYS A 199 -1.14 -6.70 17.34
C LYS A 199 -2.16 -5.63 17.72
N ILE A 200 -1.80 -4.34 17.64
CA ILE A 200 -2.73 -3.22 17.88
C ILE A 200 -3.86 -3.25 16.85
N ARG A 201 -3.51 -3.37 15.57
CA ARG A 201 -4.44 -3.41 14.45
C ARG A 201 -5.41 -4.59 14.56
N ASP A 202 -4.88 -5.79 14.73
CA ASP A 202 -5.67 -7.01 14.84
C ASP A 202 -6.66 -6.90 16.01
N ARG A 203 -6.23 -6.39 17.16
CA ARG A 203 -7.10 -6.19 18.33
C ARG A 203 -8.27 -5.25 18.07
N ILE A 204 -8.09 -4.21 17.24
CA ILE A 204 -9.17 -3.28 16.87
C ILE A 204 -10.19 -3.96 15.97
N PHE A 205 -9.74 -4.75 14.99
CA PHE A 205 -10.62 -5.39 14.03
C PHE A 205 -11.28 -6.67 14.58
N ASP A 206 -10.67 -7.34 15.57
CA ASP A 206 -11.26 -8.49 16.27
C ASP A 206 -12.40 -8.09 17.22
N ALA A 207 -12.38 -6.86 17.77
CA ALA A 207 -13.40 -6.40 18.70
C ALA A 207 -13.70 -4.91 18.46
N PRO A 208 -14.30 -4.54 17.32
CA PRO A 208 -14.48 -3.16 16.88
C PRO A 208 -15.41 -2.33 17.79
N ASP A 209 -16.38 -2.96 18.45
CA ASP A 209 -17.33 -2.37 19.39
C ASP A 209 -16.71 -1.97 20.72
N MET A 210 -15.54 -2.54 21.05
CA MET A 210 -14.87 -2.26 22.32
C MET A 210 -14.18 -0.89 22.34
N PRO A 211 -14.20 -0.17 23.46
CA PRO A 211 -13.50 1.11 23.59
C PRO A 211 -11.98 0.89 23.68
N HIS A 212 -11.31 0.75 22.54
CA HIS A 212 -9.86 0.64 22.49
C HIS A 212 -9.19 1.94 22.93
N SER A 213 -8.56 1.93 24.08
CA SER A 213 -7.71 2.99 24.61
C SER A 213 -6.27 2.48 24.72
N VAL A 214 -5.30 3.39 24.80
CA VAL A 214 -3.90 2.98 25.03
C VAL A 214 -3.77 2.17 26.32
N LYS A 215 -4.58 2.48 27.35
CA LYS A 215 -4.59 1.74 28.62
C LYS A 215 -5.13 0.32 28.47
N SER A 216 -6.25 0.13 27.73
CA SER A 216 -6.78 -1.23 27.48
C SER A 216 -5.83 -2.05 26.61
N LEU A 217 -5.28 -1.47 25.54
CA LEU A 217 -4.30 -2.14 24.68
C LEU A 217 -3.01 -2.51 25.45
N SER A 218 -2.52 -1.64 26.32
CA SER A 218 -1.36 -1.93 27.17
C SER A 218 -1.58 -3.16 28.05
N ARG A 219 -2.77 -3.26 28.66
CA ARG A 219 -3.15 -4.42 29.48
C ARG A 219 -3.31 -5.68 28.63
N ASP A 220 -4.05 -5.58 27.53
CA ASP A 220 -4.43 -6.74 26.68
C ASP A 220 -3.23 -7.33 25.93
N LEU A 221 -2.27 -6.48 25.53
CA LEU A 221 -1.08 -6.91 24.79
C LEU A 221 0.15 -7.14 25.69
N GLY A 222 0.08 -6.82 26.99
CA GLY A 222 1.21 -6.95 27.89
C GLY A 222 2.38 -6.01 27.56
N VAL A 223 2.13 -4.91 26.85
CA VAL A 223 3.13 -3.93 26.42
C VAL A 223 2.87 -2.59 27.10
N SER A 224 3.90 -1.95 27.67
CA SER A 224 3.72 -0.66 28.32
C SER A 224 3.12 0.39 27.40
N ALA A 225 2.34 1.32 27.94
CA ALA A 225 1.74 2.42 27.17
C ALA A 225 2.79 3.29 26.47
N PHE A 226 3.97 3.42 27.06
CA PHE A 226 5.11 4.11 26.45
C PHE A 226 5.60 3.36 25.21
N ASN A 227 5.86 2.06 25.33
CA ASN A 227 6.34 1.25 24.22
C ASN A 227 5.31 1.14 23.09
N LEU A 228 4.01 1.06 23.41
CA LEU A 228 2.95 1.09 22.37
C LEU A 228 2.99 2.39 21.58
N ARG A 229 3.09 3.53 22.26
CA ARG A 229 3.18 4.84 21.58
C ARG A 229 4.47 4.98 20.78
N ALA A 230 5.61 4.61 21.36
CA ALA A 230 6.91 4.69 20.73
C ALA A 230 6.97 3.80 19.46
N SER A 231 6.52 2.56 19.57
CA SER A 231 6.50 1.61 18.42
C SER A 231 5.55 2.07 17.32
N CYS A 232 4.34 2.52 17.69
CA CYS A 232 3.39 3.04 16.72
C CYS A 232 3.95 4.28 16.03
N GLN A 233 4.46 5.26 16.77
CA GLN A 233 5.05 6.48 16.22
C GLN A 233 6.26 6.18 15.33
N SER A 234 7.12 5.25 15.72
CA SER A 234 8.28 4.84 14.93
C SER A 234 7.88 4.17 13.62
N PHE A 235 6.86 3.31 13.66
CA PHE A 235 6.43 2.53 12.50
C PHE A 235 5.53 3.32 11.54
N THR A 236 4.57 4.10 12.08
CA THR A 236 3.52 4.77 11.27
C THR A 236 3.78 6.26 11.05
N GLN A 237 4.68 6.88 11.82
CA GLN A 237 4.87 8.33 11.96
C GLN A 237 3.60 9.08 12.44
N ILE A 238 2.58 8.35 12.87
CA ILE A 238 1.30 8.88 13.35
C ILE A 238 1.15 8.54 14.83
N PRO A 239 0.73 9.48 15.69
CA PRO A 239 0.46 9.20 17.11
C PRO A 239 -0.57 8.09 17.29
N LEU A 240 -0.35 7.17 18.24
CA LEU A 240 -1.20 6.00 18.48
C LEU A 240 -2.69 6.37 18.64
N ASP A 241 -3.00 7.40 19.42
CA ASP A 241 -4.41 7.80 19.65
C ASP A 241 -5.10 8.24 18.34
N LYS A 242 -4.34 8.83 17.40
CA LYS A 242 -4.83 9.24 16.10
C LYS A 242 -5.03 8.02 15.21
N ILE A 243 -4.07 7.08 15.17
CA ILE A 243 -4.20 5.86 14.37
C ILE A 243 -5.39 4.99 14.83
N LEU A 244 -5.61 4.83 16.14
CA LEU A 244 -6.75 4.11 16.70
C LEU A 244 -8.09 4.68 16.21
N MET A 245 -8.19 6.00 16.14
CA MET A 245 -9.38 6.67 15.60
C MET A 245 -9.53 6.42 14.12
N MET A 246 -8.45 6.56 13.34
CA MET A 246 -8.49 6.39 11.88
C MET A 246 -8.84 4.96 11.47
N LEU A 247 -8.26 3.95 12.12
CA LEU A 247 -8.59 2.54 11.85
C LEU A 247 -10.08 2.25 12.05
N ARG A 248 -10.68 2.75 13.14
CA ARG A 248 -12.12 2.59 13.39
C ARG A 248 -12.99 3.35 12.39
N LEU A 249 -12.58 4.55 11.98
CA LEU A 249 -13.29 5.31 10.95
C LEU A 249 -13.24 4.60 9.59
N ASN A 250 -12.10 4.01 9.23
CA ASN A 250 -11.98 3.21 8.00
C ASN A 250 -12.85 1.94 8.06
N GLY A 251 -12.90 1.27 9.21
CA GLY A 251 -13.80 0.14 9.40
C GLY A 251 -15.27 0.55 9.25
N ALA A 252 -15.70 1.64 9.90
CA ALA A 252 -17.03 2.17 9.75
C ALA A 252 -17.36 2.57 8.29
N ARG A 253 -16.37 3.13 7.55
CA ARG A 253 -16.53 3.45 6.12
C ARG A 253 -16.77 2.20 5.30
N ARG A 254 -16.00 1.15 5.50
CA ARG A 254 -16.17 -0.13 4.81
C ARG A 254 -17.55 -0.72 5.05
N ASP A 255 -18.05 -0.69 6.28
CA ASP A 255 -19.40 -1.16 6.62
C ASP A 255 -20.49 -0.28 6.00
N LEU A 256 -20.30 1.04 5.93
CA LEU A 256 -21.22 1.96 5.26
C LEU A 256 -21.31 1.66 3.76
N LEU A 257 -20.19 1.41 3.08
CA LEU A 257 -20.14 1.04 1.67
C LEU A 257 -20.89 -0.29 1.42
N HIS A 258 -20.67 -1.30 2.26
CA HIS A 258 -21.38 -2.58 2.18
C HIS A 258 -22.87 -2.46 2.51
N ALA A 259 -23.25 -1.48 3.35
CA ALA A 259 -24.63 -1.28 3.76
C ALA A 259 -25.50 -0.49 2.76
N ARG A 260 -24.97 -0.03 1.63
CA ARG A 260 -25.71 0.74 0.60
C ARG A 260 -26.99 0.03 0.13
N CYS A 261 -27.01 -1.28 0.10
CA CYS A 261 -28.16 -2.10 -0.25
C CYS A 261 -28.84 -2.76 0.97
N SER A 262 -28.61 -2.25 2.18
CA SER A 262 -29.10 -2.79 3.45
C SER A 262 -29.91 -1.76 4.23
N PRO A 263 -30.87 -2.17 5.07
CA PRO A 263 -31.65 -1.26 5.92
C PRO A 263 -30.85 -0.68 7.10
N ARG A 264 -29.57 -1.01 7.24
CA ARG A 264 -28.72 -0.55 8.35
C ARG A 264 -28.56 0.97 8.35
N LYS A 265 -28.62 1.56 9.54
CA LYS A 265 -28.48 3.00 9.74
C LYS A 265 -27.02 3.38 10.03
N VAL A 266 -26.64 4.59 9.63
CA VAL A 266 -25.34 5.19 9.99
C VAL A 266 -25.05 5.07 11.49
N SER A 267 -26.08 5.26 12.31
CA SER A 267 -25.97 5.19 13.77
C SER A 267 -25.56 3.81 14.29
N GLU A 268 -26.13 2.77 13.74
CA GLU A 268 -25.84 1.38 14.12
C GLU A 268 -24.39 1.04 13.77
N ILE A 269 -23.98 1.38 12.55
CA ILE A 269 -22.60 1.18 12.09
C ILE A 269 -21.60 1.95 12.95
N ALA A 270 -21.91 3.21 13.29
CA ALA A 270 -21.03 3.98 14.17
C ALA A 270 -20.90 3.36 15.57
N MET A 271 -21.98 2.80 16.11
CA MET A 271 -21.95 2.09 17.42
C MET A 271 -21.10 0.83 17.36
N ASP A 272 -21.22 0.04 16.30
CA ASP A 272 -20.41 -1.17 16.10
C ASP A 272 -18.89 -0.87 16.10
N TRP A 273 -18.52 0.34 15.73
CA TRP A 273 -17.12 0.81 15.75
C TRP A 273 -16.78 1.66 16.98
N GLY A 274 -17.61 1.60 18.05
CA GLY A 274 -17.37 2.26 19.33
C GLY A 274 -17.52 3.78 19.31
N PHE A 275 -18.33 4.34 18.38
CA PHE A 275 -18.64 5.76 18.32
C PHE A 275 -20.03 6.05 18.93
N PHE A 276 -20.06 6.40 20.20
CA PHE A 276 -21.30 6.69 20.95
C PHE A 276 -21.77 8.14 20.85
N HIS A 277 -20.97 9.05 20.25
CA HIS A 277 -21.27 10.46 20.06
C HIS A 277 -21.38 10.79 18.57
N TRP A 278 -22.59 10.76 18.03
CA TRP A 278 -22.92 10.88 16.59
C TRP A 278 -22.35 12.13 15.91
N SER A 279 -22.50 13.30 16.55
CA SER A 279 -21.98 14.56 16.00
C SER A 279 -20.45 14.55 15.90
N ARG A 280 -19.78 14.01 16.90
CA ARG A 280 -18.30 13.87 16.89
C ARG A 280 -17.85 12.83 15.86
N PHE A 281 -18.58 11.73 15.73
CA PHE A 281 -18.32 10.74 14.66
C PHE A 281 -18.43 11.39 13.30
N ALA A 282 -19.56 12.05 12.98
CA ALA A 282 -19.80 12.67 11.69
C ALA A 282 -18.74 13.73 11.35
N LEU A 283 -18.34 14.56 12.33
CA LEU A 283 -17.28 15.55 12.14
C LEU A 283 -15.91 14.90 11.83
N ARG A 284 -15.51 13.89 12.59
CA ARG A 284 -14.24 13.17 12.40
C ARG A 284 -14.24 12.42 11.07
N TYR A 285 -15.34 11.77 10.74
CA TYR A 285 -15.53 11.07 9.48
C TYR A 285 -15.40 12.04 8.29
N LYS A 286 -16.13 13.16 8.31
CA LYS A 286 -16.06 14.18 7.28
C LYS A 286 -14.64 14.80 7.18
N SER A 287 -13.98 15.02 8.33
CA SER A 287 -12.60 15.52 8.33
C SER A 287 -11.64 14.55 7.67
N LEU A 288 -11.82 13.23 7.87
CA LEU A 288 -10.91 12.22 7.30
C LEU A 288 -11.20 11.99 5.81
N PHE A 289 -12.46 11.79 5.43
CA PHE A 289 -12.84 11.32 4.09
C PHE A 289 -13.37 12.43 3.15
N GLY A 290 -13.52 13.67 3.63
CA GLY A 290 -14.07 14.78 2.83
C GLY A 290 -15.59 14.78 2.70
N GLU A 291 -16.28 13.68 3.03
CA GLU A 291 -17.73 13.51 2.94
C GLU A 291 -18.35 13.03 4.26
N THR A 292 -19.66 13.16 4.39
CA THR A 292 -20.36 12.69 5.60
C THR A 292 -20.68 11.19 5.51
N PRO A 293 -20.85 10.49 6.68
CA PRO A 293 -21.24 9.08 6.68
C PRO A 293 -22.54 8.80 5.91
N SER A 294 -23.47 9.75 5.93
CA SER A 294 -24.74 9.63 5.20
C SER A 294 -24.57 9.77 3.69
N GLN A 295 -23.58 10.53 3.23
CA GLN A 295 -23.22 10.59 1.81
C GLN A 295 -22.60 9.27 1.37
N THR A 296 -21.65 8.72 2.14
CA THR A 296 -21.06 7.39 1.84
C THR A 296 -22.14 6.30 1.76
N LEU A 297 -23.12 6.29 2.67
CA LEU A 297 -24.17 5.28 2.68
C LEU A 297 -25.13 5.38 1.48
N LYS A 298 -25.34 6.59 0.93
CA LYS A 298 -26.25 6.81 -0.19
C LYS A 298 -25.62 6.55 -1.56
N GLY A 299 -24.30 6.60 -1.67
CA GLY A 299 -23.51 6.45 -2.91
C GLY A 299 -23.28 7.75 -3.56
#